data_43666103bed5d82282d65a13d85da54b
#
_entry.id   43666103bed5d82282d65a13d85da54b
#
_cell.length_a   1.000
_cell.length_b   1.000
_cell.length_c   1.000
_cell.angle_alpha   90.00
_cell.angle_beta   90.00
_cell.angle_gamma   90.00
#
_symmetry.space_group_name_H-M   'P 1'
#
loop_
_entity.id
_entity.type
_entity.pdbx_description
1 polymer ?
#
loop_
_entity_poly.entity_id
_entity_poly.type
_entity_poly.pdbx_seq_one_letter_code
_entity_poly.pdbx_strand_id
1 'polypeptide(L)'
;MPPDDSIAIEKLPSRSAFEHDPPPELYHYTDLDSLSGIFQTRSLWLSKISTMNDTSEIGLAVHHFKRCVDAHAKDCARDEAEFLLHVAAQLEGFRRTNICVASFCEEQDQLNQWRSYGADGRGIALGFQSTRLEKLAHDHGLRLVPCVYEPDLHVRIVEDLFTMLLEAYRSEAPDDDAARDRLVERFNGTFLMAAPIIKDHNFAQEREWRLVSTPRPITDPRITASLSGRKASVKFVLPLAPEDESHPAIFSSLTIGPTLDPESVADAIEVIADRKGFRLPKVNISGIPYRPKR
;
A
#
# COMPACT_ATOMS: atom_id res chain seq x y z
N MET A 1 -7.32 -21.59 -1.10
CA MET A 1 -6.64 -20.71 -0.14
C MET A 1 -5.54 -21.54 0.47
N PRO A 2 -4.26 -21.20 0.37
CA PRO A 2 -3.27 -21.80 1.27
C PRO A 2 -3.66 -21.40 2.70
N PRO A 3 -3.41 -22.25 3.71
CA PRO A 3 -3.65 -21.89 5.09
C PRO A 3 -2.88 -20.59 5.40
N ASP A 4 -3.50 -19.73 6.15
CA ASP A 4 -2.91 -18.48 6.65
C ASP A 4 -1.86 -18.83 7.72
N ASP A 5 -0.70 -19.31 7.24
CA ASP A 5 0.46 -19.63 8.08
C ASP A 5 1.31 -18.37 8.39
N SER A 6 0.81 -17.18 8.04
CA SER A 6 1.48 -15.94 8.44
C SER A 6 1.39 -15.79 9.96
N ILE A 7 2.48 -15.37 10.55
CA ILE A 7 2.48 -14.93 11.95
C ILE A 7 1.57 -13.70 11.98
N ALA A 8 0.45 -13.78 12.68
CA ALA A 8 -0.63 -12.81 12.55
C ALA A 8 -0.20 -11.42 13.07
N ILE A 9 -0.19 -10.41 12.20
CA ILE A 9 0.07 -9.00 12.55
C ILE A 9 -0.89 -8.52 13.65
N GLU A 10 -2.10 -9.06 13.69
CA GLU A 10 -3.11 -8.78 14.72
C GLU A 10 -2.64 -9.13 16.13
N LYS A 11 -1.58 -9.93 16.27
CA LYS A 11 -0.98 -10.30 17.58
C LYS A 11 0.12 -9.35 18.04
N LEU A 12 0.54 -8.38 17.20
CA LEU A 12 1.56 -7.41 17.58
C LEU A 12 1.06 -6.54 18.74
N PRO A 13 1.85 -6.36 19.82
CA PRO A 13 1.52 -5.40 20.88
C PRO A 13 1.33 -3.97 20.35
N SER A 14 2.09 -3.57 19.33
CA SER A 14 2.01 -2.27 18.65
C SER A 14 0.89 -2.14 17.62
N ARG A 15 0.02 -3.14 17.46
CA ARG A 15 -1.08 -3.14 16.46
C ARG A 15 -1.97 -1.90 16.53
N SER A 16 -2.17 -1.33 17.71
CA SER A 16 -2.94 -0.09 17.88
C SER A 16 -2.38 1.10 17.09
N ALA A 17 -1.13 1.04 16.64
CA ALA A 17 -0.53 2.08 15.81
C ALA A 17 -1.11 2.09 14.38
N PHE A 18 -1.71 1.00 13.92
CA PHE A 18 -2.28 0.86 12.57
C PHE A 18 -3.70 0.25 12.55
N GLU A 19 -4.30 0.00 13.70
CA GLU A 19 -5.72 -0.37 13.84
C GLU A 19 -6.53 0.90 14.13
N HIS A 20 -6.75 1.71 13.10
CA HIS A 20 -7.61 2.88 13.18
C HIS A 20 -8.77 2.72 12.21
N ASP A 21 -9.94 3.23 12.62
CA ASP A 21 -11.06 3.35 11.71
C ASP A 21 -10.74 4.42 10.64
N PRO A 22 -10.89 4.13 9.36
CA PRO A 22 -10.65 5.12 8.33
C PRO A 22 -11.71 6.24 8.40
N PRO A 23 -11.38 7.46 7.93
CA PRO A 23 -12.38 8.50 7.77
C PRO A 23 -13.46 8.04 6.78
N PRO A 24 -14.65 8.66 6.76
CA PRO A 24 -15.76 8.21 5.91
C PRO A 24 -15.41 8.11 4.43
N GLU A 25 -14.49 8.94 3.95
CA GLU A 25 -13.98 8.97 2.58
C GLU A 25 -12.46 9.04 2.55
N LEU A 26 -11.89 8.37 1.55
CA LEU A 26 -10.47 8.42 1.22
C LEU A 26 -10.29 8.79 -0.26
N TYR A 27 -9.24 9.54 -0.59
CA TYR A 27 -9.05 10.15 -1.90
C TYR A 27 -7.79 9.63 -2.58
N HIS A 28 -7.95 9.12 -3.81
CA HIS A 28 -6.85 8.69 -4.67
C HIS A 28 -6.58 9.75 -5.74
N TYR A 29 -5.41 10.38 -5.65
CA TYR A 29 -4.96 11.37 -6.64
C TYR A 29 -4.29 10.67 -7.82
N THR A 30 -4.65 11.10 -9.03
CA THR A 30 -4.15 10.47 -10.26
C THR A 30 -4.18 11.45 -11.43
N ASP A 31 -3.51 11.11 -12.52
CA ASP A 31 -3.60 11.85 -13.78
C ASP A 31 -4.82 11.42 -14.63
N LEU A 32 -5.09 12.17 -15.71
CA LEU A 32 -6.21 11.88 -16.60
C LEU A 32 -6.06 10.56 -17.36
N ASP A 33 -4.83 10.19 -17.73
CA ASP A 33 -4.58 8.93 -18.44
C ASP A 33 -4.85 7.73 -17.53
N SER A 34 -4.41 7.80 -16.29
CA SER A 34 -4.68 6.78 -15.28
C SER A 34 -6.16 6.69 -14.94
N LEU A 35 -6.87 7.82 -14.81
CA LEU A 35 -8.33 7.86 -14.66
C LEU A 35 -9.03 7.14 -15.82
N SER A 36 -8.64 7.49 -17.06
CA SER A 36 -9.15 6.83 -18.26
C SER A 36 -8.91 5.31 -18.21
N GLY A 37 -7.73 4.89 -17.77
CA GLY A 37 -7.38 3.48 -17.56
C GLY A 37 -8.29 2.80 -16.54
N ILE A 38 -8.57 3.44 -15.40
CA ILE A 38 -9.47 2.94 -14.36
C ILE A 38 -10.88 2.71 -14.94
N PHE A 39 -11.41 3.66 -15.67
CA PHE A 39 -12.73 3.52 -16.29
C PHE A 39 -12.75 2.46 -17.40
N GLN A 40 -11.71 2.41 -18.25
CA GLN A 40 -11.64 1.45 -19.35
C GLN A 40 -11.53 0.01 -18.87
N THR A 41 -10.72 -0.24 -17.85
CA THR A 41 -10.45 -1.59 -17.34
C THR A 41 -11.35 -1.98 -16.18
N ARG A 42 -12.14 -1.05 -15.63
CA ARG A 42 -12.92 -1.22 -14.40
C ARG A 42 -12.05 -1.78 -13.26
N SER A 43 -10.85 -1.27 -13.13
CA SER A 43 -9.87 -1.79 -12.17
C SER A 43 -9.03 -0.67 -11.58
N LEU A 44 -8.72 -0.78 -10.30
CA LEU A 44 -7.67 0.00 -9.66
C LEU A 44 -6.35 -0.77 -9.74
N TRP A 45 -5.27 -0.09 -10.11
CA TRP A 45 -3.98 -0.73 -10.28
C TRP A 45 -3.03 -0.38 -9.14
N LEU A 46 -2.77 -1.35 -8.29
CA LEU A 46 -1.81 -1.21 -7.20
C LEU A 46 -0.38 -1.34 -7.75
N SER A 47 0.49 -0.42 -7.40
CA SER A 47 1.90 -0.42 -7.82
C SER A 47 2.73 -1.33 -6.93
N LYS A 48 3.67 -2.08 -7.52
CA LYS A 48 4.68 -2.79 -6.73
C LYS A 48 5.48 -1.80 -5.92
N ILE A 49 5.54 -2.00 -4.60
CA ILE A 49 6.14 -1.04 -3.66
C ILE A 49 7.60 -0.73 -3.98
N SER A 50 8.39 -1.71 -4.46
CA SER A 50 9.79 -1.50 -4.84
C SER A 50 9.99 -0.64 -6.10
N THR A 51 8.91 -0.28 -6.80
CA THR A 51 8.94 0.59 -7.99
C THR A 51 8.33 1.97 -7.74
N MET A 52 7.87 2.23 -6.52
CA MET A 52 7.37 3.54 -6.12
C MET A 52 8.51 4.53 -5.91
N ASN A 53 8.20 5.81 -5.90
CA ASN A 53 9.19 6.89 -5.76
C ASN A 53 9.91 6.85 -4.41
N ASP A 54 9.27 6.29 -3.39
CA ASP A 54 9.81 6.17 -2.04
C ASP A 54 10.16 4.72 -1.70
N THR A 55 11.29 4.26 -2.24
CA THR A 55 11.87 2.94 -1.90
C THR A 55 12.55 2.93 -0.53
N SER A 56 12.61 4.08 0.16
CA SER A 56 13.23 4.22 1.47
C SER A 56 12.41 3.59 2.60
N GLU A 57 11.09 3.48 2.42
CA GLU A 57 10.14 3.05 3.46
C GLU A 57 10.41 1.62 3.95
N ILE A 58 10.42 0.62 3.05
CA ILE A 58 10.81 -0.74 3.46
C ILE A 58 12.26 -0.79 3.93
N GLY A 59 13.14 0.01 3.31
CA GLY A 59 14.52 0.15 3.74
C GLY A 59 14.63 0.62 5.19
N LEU A 60 13.75 1.50 5.64
CA LEU A 60 13.69 1.98 7.02
C LEU A 60 13.31 0.85 7.99
N ALA A 61 12.27 0.08 7.67
CA ALA A 61 11.90 -1.09 8.47
C ALA A 61 13.01 -2.14 8.54
N VAL A 62 13.64 -2.46 7.40
CA VAL A 62 14.78 -3.39 7.33
C VAL A 62 15.98 -2.86 8.15
N HIS A 63 16.24 -1.56 8.09
CA HIS A 63 17.32 -0.95 8.88
C HIS A 63 17.07 -1.11 10.39
N HIS A 64 15.85 -0.83 10.86
CA HIS A 64 15.51 -1.03 12.27
C HIS A 64 15.62 -2.50 12.68
N PHE A 65 15.15 -3.43 11.84
CA PHE A 65 15.26 -4.86 12.10
C PHE A 65 16.72 -5.33 12.25
N LYS A 66 17.59 -4.88 11.36
CA LYS A 66 19.04 -5.16 11.45
C LYS A 66 19.66 -4.67 12.76
N ARG A 67 19.26 -3.49 13.22
CA ARG A 67 19.74 -2.98 14.52
C ARG A 67 19.32 -3.89 15.67
N CYS A 68 18.09 -4.44 15.64
CA CYS A 68 17.66 -5.42 16.63
C CYS A 68 18.52 -6.69 16.57
N VAL A 69 18.77 -7.22 15.36
CA VAL A 69 19.62 -8.38 15.14
C VAL A 69 21.04 -8.13 15.64
N ASP A 70 21.67 -7.00 15.24
CA ASP A 70 23.04 -6.66 15.64
C ASP A 70 23.20 -6.49 17.16
N ALA A 71 22.17 -5.98 17.83
CA ALA A 71 22.18 -5.85 19.28
C ALA A 71 22.08 -7.22 19.95
N HIS A 72 21.16 -8.06 19.50
CA HIS A 72 20.86 -9.36 20.11
C HIS A 72 21.93 -10.43 19.84
N ALA A 73 22.51 -10.44 18.64
CA ALA A 73 23.51 -11.43 18.21
C ALA A 73 24.81 -11.40 19.03
N LYS A 74 25.03 -10.36 19.83
CA LYS A 74 26.21 -10.24 20.70
C LYS A 74 26.13 -11.13 21.95
N ASP A 75 24.90 -11.39 22.41
CA ASP A 75 24.63 -11.99 23.71
C ASP A 75 23.83 -13.31 23.61
N CYS A 76 23.52 -13.80 22.39
CA CYS A 76 22.78 -15.03 22.18
C CYS A 76 23.67 -16.21 21.73
N ALA A 77 23.09 -17.41 21.67
CA ALA A 77 23.77 -18.61 21.16
C ALA A 77 24.15 -18.44 19.68
N ARG A 78 25.22 -19.07 19.25
CA ARG A 78 25.79 -18.91 17.90
C ARG A 78 24.79 -19.30 16.79
N ASP A 79 24.08 -20.40 16.97
CA ASP A 79 23.07 -20.88 16.00
C ASP A 79 21.88 -19.92 15.88
N GLU A 80 21.44 -19.32 17.01
CA GLU A 80 20.42 -18.26 17.01
C GLU A 80 20.93 -17.01 16.30
N ALA A 81 22.18 -16.60 16.53
CA ALA A 81 22.77 -15.46 15.84
C ALA A 81 22.86 -15.71 14.32
N GLU A 82 23.35 -16.88 13.89
CA GLU A 82 23.45 -17.26 12.48
C GLU A 82 22.07 -17.27 11.80
N PHE A 83 21.04 -17.77 12.47
CA PHE A 83 19.65 -17.75 11.99
C PHE A 83 19.14 -16.30 11.81
N LEU A 84 19.29 -15.44 12.81
CA LEU A 84 18.84 -14.05 12.75
C LEU A 84 19.54 -13.24 11.66
N LEU A 85 20.85 -13.43 11.49
CA LEU A 85 21.61 -12.80 10.40
C LEU A 85 21.14 -13.30 9.03
N HIS A 86 20.79 -14.59 8.91
CA HIS A 86 20.21 -15.13 7.69
C HIS A 86 18.85 -14.47 7.37
N VAL A 87 17.96 -14.33 8.34
CA VAL A 87 16.68 -13.63 8.17
C VAL A 87 16.91 -12.18 7.73
N ALA A 88 17.81 -11.46 8.37
CA ALA A 88 18.12 -10.07 8.02
C ALA A 88 18.64 -9.94 6.57
N ALA A 89 19.46 -10.87 6.12
CA ALA A 89 19.95 -10.92 4.74
C ALA A 89 18.82 -11.22 3.72
N GLN A 90 17.89 -12.11 4.07
CA GLN A 90 16.70 -12.39 3.24
C GLN A 90 15.79 -11.18 3.08
N LEU A 91 15.60 -10.40 4.15
CA LEU A 91 14.80 -9.16 4.09
C LEU A 91 15.40 -8.10 3.15
N GLU A 92 16.72 -8.08 2.91
CA GLU A 92 17.32 -7.22 1.88
C GLU A 92 16.87 -7.61 0.45
N GLY A 93 16.54 -8.87 0.24
CA GLY A 93 16.04 -9.39 -1.03
C GLY A 93 14.58 -9.04 -1.34
N PHE A 94 13.86 -8.31 -0.48
CA PHE A 94 12.41 -8.01 -0.59
C PHE A 94 11.99 -7.42 -1.94
N ARG A 95 12.90 -6.76 -2.65
CA ARG A 95 12.64 -6.17 -3.99
C ARG A 95 12.14 -7.22 -5.01
N ARG A 96 12.40 -8.49 -4.77
CA ARG A 96 11.93 -9.59 -5.63
C ARG A 96 10.47 -9.98 -5.34
N THR A 97 9.97 -9.65 -4.15
CA THR A 97 8.59 -9.98 -3.74
C THR A 97 7.62 -8.97 -4.34
N ASN A 98 6.49 -9.46 -4.87
CA ASN A 98 5.45 -8.60 -5.43
C ASN A 98 4.44 -8.26 -4.33
N ILE A 99 4.75 -7.23 -3.55
CA ILE A 99 3.80 -6.52 -2.70
C ILE A 99 3.39 -5.27 -3.45
N CYS A 100 2.10 -5.11 -3.62
CA CYS A 100 1.53 -4.01 -4.37
C CYS A 100 0.67 -3.14 -3.46
N VAL A 101 0.75 -1.84 -3.67
CA VAL A 101 0.03 -0.85 -2.88
C VAL A 101 -0.69 0.16 -3.77
N ALA A 102 -1.84 0.64 -3.30
CA ALA A 102 -2.47 1.86 -3.79
C ALA A 102 -2.61 2.82 -2.62
N SER A 103 -2.23 4.08 -2.85
CA SER A 103 -2.20 5.13 -1.85
C SER A 103 -3.44 6.00 -1.93
N PHE A 104 -3.95 6.37 -0.77
CA PHE A 104 -5.08 7.28 -0.58
C PHE A 104 -4.68 8.30 0.47
N CYS A 105 -5.35 9.45 0.51
CA CYS A 105 -5.20 10.41 1.58
C CYS A 105 -6.58 10.80 2.14
N GLU A 106 -6.59 11.45 3.30
CA GLU A 106 -7.81 11.87 3.98
C GLU A 106 -8.42 13.14 3.40
N GLU A 107 -7.64 13.92 2.64
CA GLU A 107 -8.04 15.24 2.17
C GLU A 107 -8.40 15.24 0.69
N GLN A 108 -9.60 15.77 0.38
CA GLN A 108 -10.15 15.84 -0.98
C GLN A 108 -9.42 16.84 -1.87
N ASP A 109 -8.94 17.96 -1.29
CA ASP A 109 -8.37 19.09 -2.04
C ASP A 109 -7.13 19.62 -1.30
N GLN A 110 -5.96 18.99 -1.56
CA GLN A 110 -4.72 19.30 -0.86
C GLN A 110 -3.58 19.59 -1.85
N LEU A 111 -2.93 20.76 -1.71
CA LEU A 111 -1.94 21.25 -2.67
C LEU A 111 -0.75 20.32 -2.88
N ASN A 112 -0.19 19.75 -1.80
CA ASN A 112 0.93 18.82 -1.91
C ASN A 112 0.54 17.54 -2.67
N GLN A 113 -0.68 17.04 -2.50
CA GLN A 113 -1.21 15.89 -3.25
C GLN A 113 -1.36 16.22 -4.73
N TRP A 114 -1.91 17.39 -5.06
CA TRP A 114 -2.00 17.84 -6.45
C TRP A 114 -0.63 17.93 -7.13
N ARG A 115 0.37 18.45 -6.42
CA ARG A 115 1.72 18.60 -6.97
C ARG A 115 2.43 17.25 -7.17
N SER A 116 2.30 16.35 -6.21
CA SER A 116 3.07 15.10 -6.19
C SER A 116 2.40 13.98 -6.99
N TYR A 117 1.08 13.89 -6.92
CA TYR A 117 0.30 12.75 -7.44
C TYR A 117 -0.79 13.15 -8.43
N GLY A 118 -1.27 14.38 -8.39
CA GLY A 118 -2.29 14.95 -9.28
C GLY A 118 -1.73 15.63 -10.52
N ALA A 119 -0.64 15.13 -11.12
CA ALA A 119 -0.02 15.65 -12.34
C ALA A 119 0.24 17.17 -12.27
N ASP A 120 0.76 17.68 -11.15
CA ASP A 120 1.01 19.09 -10.90
C ASP A 120 -0.27 19.97 -11.06
N GLY A 121 -1.36 19.47 -10.50
CA GLY A 121 -2.68 20.12 -10.52
C GLY A 121 -3.51 19.86 -11.78
N ARG A 122 -3.00 19.04 -12.72
CA ARG A 122 -3.70 18.65 -13.95
C ARG A 122 -4.34 17.26 -13.88
N GLY A 123 -4.59 16.78 -12.68
CA GLY A 123 -5.15 15.47 -12.41
C GLY A 123 -6.53 15.54 -11.76
N ILE A 124 -6.91 14.41 -11.21
CA ILE A 124 -8.19 14.17 -10.55
C ILE A 124 -7.93 13.56 -9.17
N ALA A 125 -8.76 13.91 -8.19
CA ALA A 125 -8.87 13.17 -6.93
C ALA A 125 -10.19 12.37 -6.94
N LEU A 126 -10.06 11.05 -6.88
CA LEU A 126 -11.19 10.11 -6.76
C LEU A 126 -11.49 9.85 -5.30
N GLY A 127 -12.69 10.17 -4.84
CA GLY A 127 -13.17 9.84 -3.51
C GLY A 127 -13.79 8.44 -3.47
N PHE A 128 -13.47 7.68 -2.44
CA PHE A 128 -13.98 6.34 -2.16
C PHE A 128 -14.62 6.32 -0.77
N GLN A 129 -15.79 5.71 -0.65
CA GLN A 129 -16.33 5.41 0.67
C GLN A 129 -15.46 4.36 1.35
N SER A 130 -14.92 4.68 2.51
CA SER A 130 -13.95 3.81 3.19
C SER A 130 -14.49 2.43 3.51
N THR A 131 -15.74 2.32 3.94
CA THR A 131 -16.40 1.02 4.21
C THR A 131 -16.47 0.12 2.98
N ARG A 132 -16.61 0.70 1.78
CA ARG A 132 -16.59 -0.06 0.52
C ARG A 132 -15.20 -0.43 0.11
N LEU A 133 -14.24 0.47 0.35
CA LEU A 133 -12.85 0.20 0.08
C LEU A 133 -12.31 -0.92 0.99
N GLU A 134 -12.73 -0.95 2.27
CA GLU A 134 -12.44 -2.04 3.21
C GLU A 134 -13.04 -3.36 2.75
N LYS A 135 -14.33 -3.34 2.37
CA LYS A 135 -14.98 -4.54 1.83
C LYS A 135 -14.26 -5.05 0.59
N LEU A 136 -13.93 -4.16 -0.37
CA LEU A 136 -13.19 -4.51 -1.57
C LEU A 136 -11.82 -5.09 -1.22
N ALA A 137 -11.13 -4.50 -0.25
CA ALA A 137 -9.85 -4.99 0.25
C ALA A 137 -9.99 -6.42 0.79
N HIS A 138 -10.92 -6.64 1.70
CA HIS A 138 -11.20 -7.94 2.30
C HIS A 138 -11.52 -9.01 1.24
N ASP A 139 -12.44 -8.72 0.30
CA ASP A 139 -12.89 -9.65 -0.73
C ASP A 139 -11.74 -10.09 -1.69
N HIS A 140 -10.69 -9.28 -1.79
CA HIS A 140 -9.52 -9.56 -2.64
C HIS A 140 -8.24 -9.94 -1.88
N GLY A 141 -8.30 -10.11 -0.56
CA GLY A 141 -7.16 -10.44 0.29
C GLY A 141 -6.12 -9.32 0.33
N LEU A 142 -6.61 -8.08 0.42
CA LEU A 142 -5.84 -6.86 0.67
C LEU A 142 -6.17 -6.33 2.06
N ARG A 143 -5.38 -5.39 2.54
CA ARG A 143 -5.64 -4.64 3.78
C ARG A 143 -5.67 -3.15 3.49
N LEU A 144 -6.63 -2.44 4.05
CA LEU A 144 -6.65 -0.98 4.10
C LEU A 144 -6.09 -0.55 5.45
N VAL A 145 -4.99 0.16 5.45
CA VAL A 145 -4.26 0.53 6.67
C VAL A 145 -3.69 1.94 6.57
N PRO A 146 -3.64 2.71 7.68
CA PRO A 146 -2.97 4.00 7.72
C PRO A 146 -1.45 3.83 7.70
N CYS A 147 -0.73 4.81 7.16
CA CYS A 147 0.71 4.91 7.36
C CYS A 147 1.04 5.42 8.75
N VAL A 148 2.11 4.88 9.33
CA VAL A 148 2.65 5.26 10.63
C VAL A 148 3.86 6.17 10.38
N TYR A 149 3.86 7.37 10.97
CA TYR A 149 4.88 8.39 10.73
C TYR A 149 5.80 8.62 11.93
N GLU A 150 5.39 8.20 13.11
CA GLU A 150 6.11 8.43 14.36
C GLU A 150 7.33 7.50 14.47
N PRO A 151 8.58 8.05 14.55
CA PRO A 151 9.78 7.22 14.59
C PRO A 151 9.81 6.22 15.75
N ASP A 152 9.28 6.59 16.91
CA ASP A 152 9.21 5.70 18.07
C ASP A 152 8.27 4.51 17.84
N LEU A 153 7.17 4.72 17.08
CA LEU A 153 6.27 3.63 16.70
C LEU A 153 6.92 2.72 15.65
N HIS A 154 7.72 3.26 14.72
CA HIS A 154 8.48 2.46 13.77
C HIS A 154 9.38 1.46 14.49
N VAL A 155 10.13 1.95 15.49
CA VAL A 155 11.01 1.11 16.30
C VAL A 155 10.21 0.03 17.03
N ARG A 156 9.11 0.39 17.69
CA ARG A 156 8.26 -0.57 18.43
C ARG A 156 7.66 -1.64 17.53
N ILE A 157 7.12 -1.27 16.37
CA ILE A 157 6.58 -2.25 15.41
C ILE A 157 7.65 -3.26 15.01
N VAL A 158 8.86 -2.79 14.74
CA VAL A 158 9.96 -3.67 14.32
C VAL A 158 10.49 -4.50 15.48
N GLU A 159 10.56 -3.96 16.70
CA GLU A 159 10.93 -4.69 17.91
C GLU A 159 9.92 -5.79 18.24
N ASP A 160 8.63 -5.52 18.07
CA ASP A 160 7.58 -6.54 18.25
C ASP A 160 7.71 -7.67 17.22
N LEU A 161 7.95 -7.33 15.95
CA LEU A 161 8.22 -8.31 14.89
C LEU A 161 9.46 -9.15 15.20
N PHE A 162 10.52 -8.51 15.66
CA PHE A 162 11.75 -9.21 16.08
C PHE A 162 11.49 -10.15 17.24
N THR A 163 10.75 -9.71 18.26
CA THR A 163 10.39 -10.53 19.43
C THR A 163 9.56 -11.73 19.00
N MET A 164 8.55 -11.54 18.13
CA MET A 164 7.76 -12.65 17.59
C MET A 164 8.61 -13.68 16.85
N LEU A 165 9.60 -13.23 16.06
CA LEU A 165 10.53 -14.15 15.39
C LEU A 165 11.33 -14.97 16.39
N LEU A 166 11.88 -14.32 17.43
CA LEU A 166 12.63 -14.99 18.48
C LEU A 166 11.80 -16.04 19.24
N GLU A 167 10.58 -15.66 19.61
CA GLU A 167 9.66 -16.56 20.29
C GLU A 167 9.31 -17.77 19.41
N ALA A 168 9.03 -17.55 18.13
CA ALA A 168 8.78 -18.62 17.19
C ALA A 168 10.00 -19.53 17.00
N TYR A 169 11.20 -18.97 16.83
CA TYR A 169 12.43 -19.74 16.70
C TYR A 169 12.70 -20.61 17.94
N ARG A 170 12.54 -20.04 19.13
CA ARG A 170 12.78 -20.77 20.39
C ARG A 170 11.72 -21.82 20.70
N SER A 171 10.46 -21.56 20.35
CA SER A 171 9.37 -22.50 20.62
C SER A 171 9.33 -23.66 19.62
N GLU A 172 9.61 -23.40 18.36
CA GLU A 172 9.61 -24.40 17.30
C GLU A 172 10.90 -25.21 17.25
N ALA A 173 12.01 -24.61 17.76
CA ALA A 173 13.34 -25.22 17.82
C ALA A 173 13.70 -25.96 16.52
N PRO A 174 13.75 -25.25 15.36
CA PRO A 174 13.92 -25.88 14.05
C PRO A 174 15.24 -26.64 14.00
N ASP A 175 15.16 -27.95 13.79
CA ASP A 175 16.27 -28.90 13.86
C ASP A 175 16.91 -29.15 12.49
N ASP A 176 16.26 -28.75 11.39
CA ASP A 176 16.78 -28.86 10.03
C ASP A 176 16.63 -27.55 9.22
N ASP A 177 17.31 -27.50 8.08
CA ASP A 177 17.29 -26.34 7.21
C ASP A 177 15.89 -26.06 6.62
N ALA A 178 15.11 -27.11 6.35
CA ALA A 178 13.76 -26.96 5.81
C ALA A 178 12.79 -26.37 6.83
N ALA A 179 12.93 -26.68 8.12
CA ALA A 179 12.16 -26.05 9.19
C ALA A 179 12.54 -24.58 9.37
N ARG A 180 13.84 -24.28 9.29
CA ARG A 180 14.34 -22.88 9.32
C ARG A 180 13.82 -22.07 8.14
N ASP A 181 13.86 -22.61 6.94
CA ASP A 181 13.37 -21.93 5.72
C ASP A 181 11.86 -21.64 5.82
N ARG A 182 11.06 -22.59 6.32
CA ARG A 182 9.62 -22.36 6.55
C ARG A 182 9.36 -21.21 7.54
N LEU A 183 10.13 -21.18 8.64
CA LEU A 183 10.01 -20.09 9.63
C LEU A 183 10.40 -18.74 9.02
N VAL A 184 11.49 -18.69 8.25
CA VAL A 184 11.93 -17.49 7.52
C VAL A 184 10.84 -17.02 6.55
N GLU A 185 10.26 -17.92 5.77
CA GLU A 185 9.21 -17.58 4.80
C GLU A 185 7.97 -17.00 5.46
N ARG A 186 7.49 -17.61 6.56
CA ARG A 186 6.36 -17.09 7.35
C ARG A 186 6.67 -15.72 7.93
N PHE A 187 7.85 -15.55 8.54
CA PHE A 187 8.26 -14.27 9.10
C PHE A 187 8.38 -13.19 8.01
N ASN A 188 9.01 -13.50 6.88
CA ASN A 188 9.11 -12.58 5.75
C ASN A 188 7.72 -12.12 5.27
N GLY A 189 6.74 -13.03 5.21
CA GLY A 189 5.35 -12.70 4.90
C GLY A 189 4.79 -11.65 5.85
N THR A 190 4.95 -11.87 7.17
CA THR A 190 4.48 -10.95 8.22
C THR A 190 5.20 -9.60 8.17
N PHE A 191 6.53 -9.62 8.09
CA PHE A 191 7.34 -8.41 8.01
C PHE A 191 6.94 -7.54 6.81
N LEU A 192 6.74 -8.17 5.66
CA LEU A 192 6.37 -7.48 4.44
C LEU A 192 4.91 -6.98 4.42
N MET A 193 4.07 -7.41 5.35
CA MET A 193 2.74 -6.81 5.56
C MET A 193 2.82 -5.57 6.47
N ALA A 194 3.80 -5.49 7.37
CA ALA A 194 4.00 -4.36 8.28
C ALA A 194 4.92 -3.28 7.69
N ALA A 195 5.99 -3.67 6.99
CA ALA A 195 6.97 -2.72 6.45
C ALA A 195 6.37 -1.64 5.53
N PRO A 196 5.35 -1.92 4.67
CA PRO A 196 4.74 -0.93 3.80
C PRO A 196 3.98 0.20 4.50
N ILE A 197 3.69 0.08 5.79
CA ILE A 197 2.96 1.13 6.53
C ILE A 197 3.90 2.10 7.25
N ILE A 198 5.18 1.74 7.40
CA ILE A 198 6.20 2.59 8.01
C ILE A 198 6.61 3.65 6.99
N LYS A 199 6.36 4.92 7.30
CA LYS A 199 6.65 6.04 6.40
C LYS A 199 7.38 7.16 7.12
N ASP A 200 8.36 7.79 6.43
CA ASP A 200 9.14 8.87 7.02
C ASP A 200 8.24 10.03 7.50
N HIS A 201 8.53 10.55 8.68
CA HIS A 201 7.75 11.59 9.35
C HIS A 201 7.64 12.89 8.55
N ASN A 202 8.59 13.18 7.65
CA ASN A 202 8.53 14.33 6.75
C ASN A 202 7.32 14.29 5.80
N PHE A 203 6.72 13.12 5.60
CA PHE A 203 5.52 12.92 4.79
C PHE A 203 4.22 12.87 5.60
N ALA A 204 4.24 13.17 6.90
CA ALA A 204 3.05 13.08 7.76
C ALA A 204 1.87 13.94 7.29
N GLN A 205 2.14 15.01 6.53
CA GLN A 205 1.09 15.84 5.93
C GLN A 205 0.28 15.10 4.85
N GLU A 206 0.77 13.98 4.33
CA GLU A 206 0.05 13.20 3.31
C GLU A 206 -1.13 12.44 3.92
N ARG A 207 -1.12 12.15 5.24
CA ARG A 207 -2.16 11.37 5.92
C ARG A 207 -2.57 10.17 5.09
N GLU A 208 -1.56 9.41 4.67
CA GLU A 208 -1.73 8.35 3.70
C GLU A 208 -2.36 7.11 4.31
N TRP A 209 -3.29 6.54 3.59
CA TRP A 209 -3.83 5.20 3.76
C TRP A 209 -3.42 4.33 2.58
N ARG A 210 -3.18 3.06 2.83
CA ARG A 210 -2.75 2.13 1.78
C ARG A 210 -3.66 0.91 1.71
N LEU A 211 -4.05 0.57 0.47
CA LEU A 211 -4.39 -0.81 0.16
C LEU A 211 -3.10 -1.57 -0.04
N VAL A 212 -2.84 -2.57 0.80
CA VAL A 212 -1.62 -3.38 0.76
C VAL A 212 -1.98 -4.81 0.41
N SER A 213 -1.35 -5.38 -0.62
CA SER A 213 -1.51 -6.79 -0.97
C SER A 213 -0.66 -7.67 -0.06
N THR A 214 -1.09 -8.91 0.16
CA THR A 214 -0.18 -9.97 0.61
C THR A 214 0.90 -10.21 -0.45
N PRO A 215 2.05 -10.81 -0.11
CA PRO A 215 3.04 -11.25 -1.09
C PRO A 215 2.41 -12.11 -2.19
N ARG A 216 2.66 -11.78 -3.46
CA ARG A 216 2.06 -12.46 -4.61
C ARG A 216 3.14 -13.07 -5.51
N PRO A 217 2.97 -14.32 -5.96
CA PRO A 217 3.87 -14.89 -6.96
C PRO A 217 3.68 -14.17 -8.30
N ILE A 218 4.71 -14.12 -9.12
CA ILE A 218 4.65 -13.53 -10.46
C ILE A 218 3.63 -14.23 -11.38
N THR A 219 3.25 -15.45 -11.02
CA THR A 219 2.25 -16.26 -11.74
C THR A 219 0.80 -15.97 -11.30
N ASP A 220 0.58 -15.11 -10.28
CA ASP A 220 -0.78 -14.67 -9.91
C ASP A 220 -1.41 -13.98 -11.15
N PRO A 221 -2.59 -14.41 -11.62
CA PRO A 221 -3.23 -13.87 -12.82
C PRO A 221 -3.59 -12.38 -12.71
N ARG A 222 -3.61 -11.84 -11.50
CA ARG A 222 -3.85 -10.41 -11.24
C ARG A 222 -2.56 -9.58 -11.30
N ILE A 223 -1.40 -10.23 -11.37
CA ILE A 223 -0.13 -9.52 -11.56
C ILE A 223 0.06 -9.26 -13.05
N THR A 224 0.27 -8.02 -13.40
CA THR A 224 0.55 -7.58 -14.76
C THR A 224 1.79 -6.69 -14.79
N ALA A 225 2.33 -6.47 -15.97
CA ALA A 225 3.45 -5.57 -16.17
C ALA A 225 3.08 -4.52 -17.23
N SER A 226 3.56 -3.31 -17.03
CA SER A 226 3.45 -2.22 -18.00
C SER A 226 4.84 -1.71 -18.36
N LEU A 227 5.07 -1.54 -19.65
CA LEU A 227 6.25 -0.90 -20.21
C LEU A 227 5.78 0.36 -20.93
N SER A 228 6.00 1.53 -20.36
CA SER A 228 5.59 2.80 -20.94
C SER A 228 6.72 3.82 -20.87
N GLY A 229 7.14 4.31 -22.02
CA GLY A 229 8.24 5.26 -22.14
C GLY A 229 9.52 4.68 -21.51
N ARG A 230 10.03 5.33 -20.46
CA ARG A 230 11.23 4.90 -19.70
C ARG A 230 10.90 4.12 -18.42
N LYS A 231 9.64 3.82 -18.15
CA LYS A 231 9.20 3.18 -16.92
C LYS A 231 8.73 1.75 -17.19
N ALA A 232 9.27 0.82 -16.41
CA ALA A 232 8.75 -0.53 -16.27
C ALA A 232 8.09 -0.64 -14.90
N SER A 233 6.89 -1.19 -14.83
CA SER A 233 6.20 -1.37 -13.55
C SER A 233 5.46 -2.70 -13.51
N VAL A 234 5.49 -3.32 -12.33
CA VAL A 234 4.65 -4.45 -11.99
C VAL A 234 3.44 -3.91 -11.22
N LYS A 235 2.27 -4.39 -11.56
CA LYS A 235 1.00 -3.93 -11.00
C LYS A 235 0.16 -5.14 -10.57
N PHE A 236 -0.59 -4.96 -9.50
CA PHE A 236 -1.70 -5.83 -9.15
C PHE A 236 -3.00 -5.18 -9.63
N VAL A 237 -3.78 -5.91 -10.40
CA VAL A 237 -5.06 -5.44 -10.95
C VAL A 237 -6.16 -5.80 -9.97
N LEU A 238 -6.76 -4.79 -9.34
CA LEU A 238 -7.90 -4.91 -8.43
C LEU A 238 -9.18 -4.61 -9.20
N PRO A 239 -10.02 -5.60 -9.53
CA PRO A 239 -11.28 -5.35 -10.22
C PRO A 239 -12.23 -4.51 -9.35
N LEU A 240 -12.86 -3.52 -9.97
CA LEU A 240 -13.97 -2.78 -9.38
C LEU A 240 -15.26 -3.47 -9.81
N ALA A 241 -16.09 -3.91 -8.85
CA ALA A 241 -17.34 -4.59 -9.15
C ALA A 241 -18.25 -3.71 -10.05
N PRO A 242 -19.03 -4.31 -10.95
CA PRO A 242 -20.08 -3.59 -11.66
C PRO A 242 -21.03 -2.93 -10.67
N GLU A 243 -21.47 -1.72 -11.01
CA GLU A 243 -22.45 -1.00 -10.20
C GLU A 243 -23.85 -1.47 -10.56
N ASP A 244 -24.56 -2.03 -9.61
CA ASP A 244 -25.96 -2.43 -9.70
C ASP A 244 -26.68 -2.13 -8.37
N GLU A 245 -27.90 -2.62 -8.16
CA GLU A 245 -28.62 -2.40 -6.90
C GLU A 245 -27.94 -3.05 -5.69
N SER A 246 -27.22 -4.16 -5.89
CA SER A 246 -26.47 -4.87 -4.86
C SER A 246 -25.04 -4.33 -4.71
N HIS A 247 -24.50 -3.63 -5.73
CA HIS A 247 -23.18 -3.04 -5.77
C HIS A 247 -23.27 -1.56 -6.12
N PRO A 248 -23.61 -0.69 -5.17
CA PRO A 248 -23.71 0.74 -5.43
C PRO A 248 -22.33 1.35 -5.79
N ALA A 249 -22.35 2.58 -6.36
CA ALA A 249 -21.16 3.28 -6.86
C ALA A 249 -19.96 3.22 -5.91
N ILE A 250 -18.82 2.78 -6.40
CA ILE A 250 -17.60 2.70 -5.58
C ILE A 250 -17.01 4.08 -5.32
N PHE A 251 -17.17 5.00 -6.28
CA PHE A 251 -16.72 6.38 -6.14
C PHE A 251 -17.80 7.21 -5.44
N SER A 252 -17.41 7.94 -4.41
CA SER A 252 -18.29 8.87 -3.69
C SER A 252 -18.21 10.28 -4.25
N SER A 253 -17.04 10.68 -4.76
CA SER A 253 -16.78 11.99 -5.33
C SER A 253 -15.67 11.95 -6.36
N LEU A 254 -15.61 13.01 -7.17
CA LEU A 254 -14.53 13.26 -8.10
C LEU A 254 -14.19 14.75 -8.04
N THR A 255 -12.92 15.09 -7.84
CA THR A 255 -12.48 16.49 -7.81
C THR A 255 -11.51 16.77 -8.94
N ILE A 256 -11.84 17.77 -9.75
CA ILE A 256 -11.00 18.23 -10.87
C ILE A 256 -9.91 19.14 -10.32
N GLY A 257 -8.67 18.89 -10.70
CA GLY A 257 -7.49 19.62 -10.24
C GLY A 257 -7.49 21.09 -10.66
N PRO A 258 -6.76 21.95 -9.92
CA PRO A 258 -6.87 23.41 -9.99
C PRO A 258 -6.39 24.03 -11.29
N THR A 259 -5.70 23.30 -12.15
CA THR A 259 -5.12 23.85 -13.39
C THR A 259 -5.78 23.36 -14.67
N LEU A 260 -6.83 22.53 -14.53
CA LEU A 260 -7.62 22.04 -15.67
C LEU A 260 -8.73 23.03 -16.03
N ASP A 261 -9.17 22.98 -17.28
CA ASP A 261 -10.46 23.52 -17.66
C ASP A 261 -11.57 22.59 -17.14
N PRO A 262 -12.33 23.00 -16.11
CA PRO A 262 -13.22 22.09 -15.41
C PRO A 262 -14.41 21.66 -16.26
N GLU A 263 -14.91 22.52 -17.16
CA GLU A 263 -16.06 22.21 -18.01
C GLU A 263 -15.72 21.11 -19.02
N SER A 264 -14.64 21.29 -19.78
CA SER A 264 -14.19 20.30 -20.76
C SER A 264 -13.84 18.96 -20.13
N VAL A 265 -13.25 18.98 -18.93
CA VAL A 265 -12.89 17.73 -18.22
C VAL A 265 -14.12 17.04 -17.69
N ALA A 266 -15.09 17.77 -17.12
CA ALA A 266 -16.34 17.19 -16.62
C ALA A 266 -17.11 16.51 -17.74
N ASP A 267 -17.28 17.17 -18.89
CA ASP A 267 -17.96 16.63 -20.07
C ASP A 267 -17.30 15.32 -20.57
N ALA A 268 -15.97 15.32 -20.65
CA ALA A 268 -15.23 14.14 -21.08
C ALA A 268 -15.38 12.97 -20.11
N ILE A 269 -15.33 13.24 -18.80
CA ILE A 269 -15.53 12.22 -17.75
C ILE A 269 -16.94 11.66 -17.82
N GLU A 270 -17.96 12.50 -17.98
CA GLU A 270 -19.36 12.08 -18.09
C GLU A 270 -19.56 11.10 -19.25
N VAL A 271 -19.06 11.45 -20.43
CA VAL A 271 -19.14 10.59 -21.63
C VAL A 271 -18.43 9.25 -21.41
N ILE A 272 -17.24 9.24 -20.80
CA ILE A 272 -16.49 8.00 -20.58
C ILE A 272 -17.20 7.14 -19.53
N ALA A 273 -17.66 7.73 -18.43
CA ALA A 273 -18.34 7.03 -17.35
C ALA A 273 -19.64 6.38 -17.84
N ASP A 274 -20.47 7.12 -18.56
CA ASP A 274 -21.72 6.61 -19.14
C ASP A 274 -21.46 5.41 -20.05
N ARG A 275 -20.53 5.53 -21.00
CA ARG A 275 -20.18 4.42 -21.91
C ARG A 275 -19.62 3.18 -21.20
N LYS A 276 -19.08 3.33 -20.03
CA LYS A 276 -18.48 2.26 -19.24
C LYS A 276 -19.38 1.78 -18.10
N GLY A 277 -20.58 2.36 -17.96
CA GLY A 277 -21.55 1.99 -16.95
C GLY A 277 -21.11 2.33 -15.51
N PHE A 278 -20.33 3.40 -15.34
CA PHE A 278 -20.09 3.98 -14.03
C PHE A 278 -21.14 5.04 -13.73
N ARG A 279 -21.70 5.00 -12.52
CA ARG A 279 -22.47 6.13 -12.01
C ARG A 279 -21.47 7.20 -11.56
N LEU A 280 -21.54 8.35 -12.21
CA LEU A 280 -20.71 9.47 -11.81
C LEU A 280 -21.09 9.94 -10.41
N PRO A 281 -20.10 10.06 -9.52
CA PRO A 281 -20.30 10.70 -8.24
C PRO A 281 -20.47 12.21 -8.45
N LYS A 282 -20.65 12.92 -7.34
CA LYS A 282 -20.60 14.39 -7.33
C LYS A 282 -19.24 14.86 -7.90
N VAL A 283 -19.29 15.65 -8.97
CA VAL A 283 -18.10 16.30 -9.53
C VAL A 283 -17.87 17.62 -8.79
N ASN A 284 -16.68 17.79 -8.24
CA ASN A 284 -16.22 19.00 -7.57
C ASN A 284 -15.08 19.62 -8.37
N ILE A 285 -14.80 20.89 -8.11
CA ILE A 285 -13.67 21.61 -8.68
C ILE A 285 -12.76 22.04 -7.52
N SER A 286 -11.45 21.89 -7.68
CA SER A 286 -10.49 22.36 -6.67
C SER A 286 -10.65 23.85 -6.41
N GLY A 287 -10.71 24.22 -5.13
CA GLY A 287 -10.72 25.61 -4.69
C GLY A 287 -9.33 26.22 -4.52
N ILE A 288 -8.26 25.47 -4.78
CA ILE A 288 -6.88 25.89 -4.54
C ILE A 288 -6.41 26.82 -5.68
N PRO A 289 -5.98 28.06 -5.38
CA PRO A 289 -5.48 28.99 -6.39
C PRO A 289 -4.05 28.63 -6.78
N TYR A 290 -3.88 27.54 -7.52
CA TYR A 290 -2.57 27.00 -7.90
C TYR A 290 -2.30 27.23 -9.40
N ARG A 291 -1.10 27.71 -9.73
CA ARG A 291 -0.58 27.79 -11.10
C ARG A 291 0.79 27.11 -11.13
N PRO A 292 0.98 26.04 -11.92
CA PRO A 292 2.28 25.39 -12.05
C PRO A 292 3.31 26.37 -12.64
N LYS A 293 4.55 26.25 -12.18
CA LYS A 293 5.65 26.97 -12.84
C LYS A 293 5.80 26.41 -14.26
N ARG A 294 5.87 27.29 -15.23
CA ARG A 294 6.16 26.94 -16.64
C ARG A 294 7.55 26.36 -16.82
#